data_2bb4d452c005bc484c0079c0c703d63c
#
_entry.id   2bb4d452c005bc484c0079c0c703d63c
#
_cell.length_a   1.000
_cell.length_b   1.000
_cell.length_c   1.000
_cell.angle_alpha   90.00
_cell.angle_beta   90.00
_cell.angle_gamma   90.00
#
_symmetry.space_group_name_H-M   'P 1'
#
loop_
_entity.id
_entity.type
_entity.pdbx_description
1 polymer ?
#
loop_
_entity_poly.entity_id
_entity_poly.type
_entity_poly.pdbx_seq_one_letter_code
_entity_poly.pdbx_strand_id
1 'polypeptide(L)'
;MADWNERFQAAGIYLGVAAIAHLAWETLQLPLYAIWLRGRLGEITFAVIHCTVGDIMIAANSLVAAIAVGCFWSWPRRDWKPVAVLTIAFGLSYTAYSEWFNVYVRHAWAYSASMPIVRIGGIELGLSPLLQWLIVPIVALASVRLGMPRDAPG
;
A
#
# COMPACT_ATOMS: atom_id res chain seq x y z
N MET A 1 -4.18 -21.68 16.68
CA MET A 1 -4.31 -20.21 16.50
C MET A 1 -2.93 -19.60 16.72
N ALA A 2 -2.57 -18.57 15.91
CA ALA A 2 -1.38 -17.77 16.19
C ALA A 2 -1.58 -17.02 17.53
N ASP A 3 -0.53 -16.91 18.34
CA ASP A 3 -0.59 -16.11 19.57
C ASP A 3 -0.52 -14.60 19.29
N TRP A 4 -0.77 -13.78 20.29
CA TRP A 4 -0.75 -12.32 20.12
C TRP A 4 0.63 -11.78 19.77
N ASN A 5 1.69 -12.36 20.34
CA ASN A 5 3.06 -11.90 20.09
C ASN A 5 3.45 -12.15 18.63
N GLU A 6 3.10 -13.31 18.08
CA GLU A 6 3.34 -13.62 16.67
C GLU A 6 2.60 -12.69 15.73
N ARG A 7 1.34 -12.35 16.05
CA ARG A 7 0.57 -11.41 15.24
C ARG A 7 1.16 -10.01 15.28
N PHE A 8 1.56 -9.53 16.46
CA PHE A 8 2.21 -8.22 16.58
C PHE A 8 3.56 -8.19 15.87
N GLN A 9 4.36 -9.25 15.98
CA GLN A 9 5.61 -9.35 15.25
C GLN A 9 5.39 -9.36 13.74
N ALA A 10 4.45 -10.16 13.25
CA ALA A 10 4.09 -10.22 11.83
C ALA A 10 3.58 -8.87 11.32
N ALA A 11 2.69 -8.22 12.05
CA ALA A 11 2.20 -6.89 11.70
C ALA A 11 3.32 -5.84 11.74
N GLY A 12 4.23 -5.91 12.71
CA GLY A 12 5.40 -5.04 12.78
C GLY A 12 6.34 -5.19 11.59
N ILE A 13 6.65 -6.42 11.18
CA ILE A 13 7.45 -6.69 9.97
C ILE A 13 6.73 -6.15 8.73
N TYR A 14 5.44 -6.44 8.59
CA TYR A 14 4.63 -5.98 7.46
C TYR A 14 4.66 -4.44 7.35
N LEU A 15 4.31 -3.74 8.42
CA LEU A 15 4.23 -2.29 8.42
C LEU A 15 5.60 -1.63 8.28
N GLY A 16 6.64 -2.19 8.89
CA GLY A 16 8.01 -1.68 8.76
C GLY A 16 8.52 -1.76 7.32
N VAL A 17 8.33 -2.90 6.67
CA VAL A 17 8.71 -3.08 5.25
C VAL A 17 7.84 -2.21 4.34
N ALA A 18 6.53 -2.16 4.60
CA ALA A 18 5.61 -1.30 3.85
C ALA A 18 6.00 0.17 3.96
N ALA A 19 6.33 0.66 5.17
CA ALA A 19 6.75 2.05 5.38
C ALA A 19 7.98 2.43 4.55
N ILE A 20 9.01 1.59 4.57
CA ILE A 20 10.25 1.81 3.80
C ILE A 20 9.96 1.76 2.30
N ALA A 21 9.19 0.78 1.86
CA ALA A 21 8.90 0.59 0.44
C ALA A 21 7.97 1.69 -0.11
N HIS A 22 6.96 2.13 0.65
CA HIS A 22 6.11 3.26 0.27
C HIS A 22 6.91 4.56 0.21
N LEU A 23 7.75 4.86 1.22
CA LEU A 23 8.60 6.05 1.20
C LEU A 23 9.53 6.08 -0.03
N ALA A 24 10.15 4.95 -0.34
CA ALA A 24 10.98 4.84 -1.53
C ALA A 24 10.16 5.06 -2.82
N TRP A 25 8.97 4.44 -2.90
CA TRP A 25 8.08 4.59 -4.06
C TRP A 25 7.59 6.02 -4.23
N GLU A 26 7.10 6.65 -3.14
CA GLU A 26 6.65 8.04 -3.15
C GLU A 26 7.75 9.00 -3.62
N THR A 27 8.98 8.75 -3.21
CA THR A 27 10.13 9.54 -3.67
C THR A 27 10.44 9.32 -5.16
N LEU A 28 10.43 8.07 -5.60
CA LEU A 28 10.76 7.72 -6.98
C LEU A 28 9.68 8.13 -7.99
N GLN A 29 8.40 8.14 -7.59
CA GLN A 29 7.30 8.52 -8.48
C GLN A 29 7.06 10.04 -8.56
N LEU A 30 7.72 10.86 -7.77
CA LEU A 30 7.56 12.32 -7.79
C LEU A 30 7.57 12.94 -9.20
N PRO A 31 8.48 12.57 -10.12
CA PRO A 31 8.49 13.13 -11.47
C PRO A 31 7.22 12.86 -12.28
N LEU A 32 6.40 11.92 -11.84
CA LEU A 32 5.13 11.57 -12.48
C LEU A 32 3.97 12.50 -12.07
N TYR A 33 4.19 13.38 -11.10
CA TYR A 33 3.22 14.36 -10.62
C TYR A 33 3.65 15.80 -10.94
N ALA A 34 2.68 16.66 -11.19
CA ALA A 34 2.93 18.06 -11.56
C ALA A 34 3.65 18.87 -10.45
N ILE A 35 3.52 18.45 -9.19
CA ILE A 35 4.20 19.09 -8.05
C ILE A 35 5.73 19.05 -8.19
N TRP A 36 6.29 18.02 -8.86
CA TRP A 36 7.72 17.93 -9.11
C TRP A 36 8.26 19.12 -9.92
N LEU A 37 7.48 19.59 -10.90
CA LEU A 37 7.87 20.67 -11.81
C LEU A 37 7.52 22.07 -11.28
N ARG A 38 6.54 22.17 -10.37
CA ARG A 38 5.96 23.46 -9.96
C ARG A 38 6.05 23.71 -8.47
N GLY A 39 6.26 22.68 -7.66
CA GLY A 39 6.29 22.77 -6.21
C GLY A 39 7.63 23.28 -5.67
N ARG A 40 7.57 23.95 -4.52
CA ARG A 40 8.74 24.28 -3.74
C ARG A 40 9.20 23.06 -2.93
N LEU A 41 10.47 23.02 -2.53
CA LEU A 41 11.03 21.88 -1.79
C LEU A 41 10.20 21.48 -0.56
N GLY A 42 9.69 22.45 0.20
CA GLY A 42 8.85 22.18 1.36
C GLY A 42 7.51 21.51 0.99
N GLU A 43 6.90 21.89 -0.13
CA GLU A 43 5.65 21.29 -0.63
C GLU A 43 5.88 19.85 -1.12
N ILE A 44 6.99 19.63 -1.82
CA ILE A 44 7.40 18.30 -2.29
C ILE A 44 7.68 17.37 -1.09
N THR A 45 8.47 17.84 -0.12
CA THR A 45 8.77 17.07 1.09
C THR A 45 7.50 16.74 1.88
N PHE A 46 6.61 17.73 2.04
CA PHE A 46 5.32 17.51 2.71
C PHE A 46 4.50 16.46 1.96
N ALA A 47 4.42 16.54 0.63
CA ALA A 47 3.66 15.58 -0.17
C ALA A 47 4.17 14.16 0.01
N VAL A 48 5.49 13.93 -0.06
CA VAL A 48 6.08 12.60 0.15
C VAL A 48 5.76 12.05 1.54
N ILE A 49 5.96 12.86 2.59
CA ILE A 49 5.70 12.41 3.97
C ILE A 49 4.22 12.14 4.17
N HIS A 50 3.35 13.04 3.70
CA HIS A 50 1.90 12.93 3.84
C HIS A 50 1.36 11.68 3.13
N CYS A 51 1.78 11.44 1.88
CA CYS A 51 1.37 10.25 1.13
C CYS A 51 1.90 8.97 1.79
N THR A 52 3.18 8.94 2.18
CA THR A 52 3.76 7.77 2.88
C THR A 52 3.00 7.44 4.18
N VAL A 53 2.67 8.44 5.00
CA VAL A 53 1.87 8.22 6.23
C VAL A 53 0.48 7.69 5.88
N GLY A 54 -0.17 8.26 4.85
CA GLY A 54 -1.45 7.78 4.33
C GLY A 54 -1.37 6.31 3.90
N ASP A 55 -0.34 5.94 3.15
CA ASP A 55 -0.12 4.56 2.69
C ASP A 55 0.09 3.58 3.84
N ILE A 56 0.84 3.97 4.87
CA ILE A 56 1.01 3.13 6.08
C ILE A 56 -0.35 2.90 6.76
N MET A 57 -1.18 3.93 6.86
CA MET A 57 -2.53 3.81 7.42
C MET A 57 -3.41 2.89 6.57
N ILE A 58 -3.36 3.02 5.24
CA ILE A 58 -4.10 2.14 4.33
C ILE A 58 -3.59 0.70 4.47
N ALA A 59 -2.28 0.49 4.54
CA ALA A 59 -1.68 -0.83 4.72
C ALA A 59 -2.15 -1.50 6.02
N ALA A 60 -2.13 -0.77 7.14
CA ALA A 60 -2.60 -1.27 8.42
C ALA A 60 -4.09 -1.64 8.37
N ASN A 61 -4.93 -0.71 7.86
CA ASN A 61 -6.37 -0.93 7.78
C ASN A 61 -6.73 -2.07 6.81
N SER A 62 -6.04 -2.18 5.67
CA SER A 62 -6.26 -3.26 4.69
C SER A 62 -5.93 -4.63 5.26
N LEU A 63 -4.81 -4.75 6.01
CA LEU A 63 -4.44 -5.99 6.69
C LEU A 63 -5.46 -6.38 7.77
N VAL A 64 -5.84 -5.43 8.63
CA VAL A 64 -6.84 -5.66 9.69
C VAL A 64 -8.19 -6.04 9.09
N ALA A 65 -8.64 -5.33 8.06
CA ALA A 65 -9.89 -5.63 7.36
C ALA A 65 -9.86 -7.02 6.72
N ALA A 66 -8.75 -7.41 6.08
CA ALA A 66 -8.59 -8.73 5.47
C ALA A 66 -8.72 -9.85 6.50
N ILE A 67 -8.08 -9.71 7.66
CA ILE A 67 -8.15 -10.68 8.76
C ILE A 67 -9.57 -10.74 9.34
N ALA A 68 -10.18 -9.59 9.59
CA ALA A 68 -11.49 -9.49 10.24
C ALA A 68 -12.62 -10.02 9.34
N VAL A 69 -12.68 -9.59 8.08
CA VAL A 69 -13.74 -9.99 7.13
C VAL A 69 -13.69 -11.47 6.84
N GLY A 70 -12.48 -12.05 6.69
CA GLY A 70 -12.32 -13.47 6.42
C GLY A 70 -12.27 -14.35 7.69
N CYS A 71 -12.34 -13.76 8.88
CA CYS A 71 -12.13 -14.47 10.16
C CYS A 71 -10.82 -15.26 10.20
N PHE A 72 -9.76 -14.73 9.57
CA PHE A 72 -8.47 -15.39 9.43
C PHE A 72 -7.59 -15.24 10.68
N TRP A 73 -8.13 -15.61 11.83
CA TRP A 73 -7.46 -15.48 13.13
C TRP A 73 -6.24 -16.40 13.30
N SER A 74 -6.00 -17.30 12.35
CA SER A 74 -4.80 -18.15 12.32
C SER A 74 -3.61 -17.52 11.58
N TRP A 75 -3.79 -16.35 10.96
CA TRP A 75 -2.69 -15.58 10.40
C TRP A 75 -1.74 -15.12 11.53
N PRO A 76 -0.40 -15.17 11.36
CA PRO A 76 0.38 -15.45 10.15
C PRO A 76 0.72 -16.94 9.91
N ARG A 77 0.35 -17.86 10.79
CA ARG A 77 0.70 -19.29 10.64
C ARG A 77 -0.04 -19.95 9.49
N ARG A 78 -1.30 -19.59 9.30
CA ARG A 78 -2.19 -20.08 8.23
C ARG A 78 -2.81 -18.91 7.49
N ASP A 79 -3.66 -19.23 6.51
CA ASP A 79 -4.50 -18.27 5.78
C ASP A 79 -3.72 -17.18 5.01
N TRP A 80 -2.47 -17.49 4.63
CA TRP A 80 -1.60 -16.54 3.93
C TRP A 80 -2.19 -16.03 2.62
N LYS A 81 -2.65 -16.94 1.77
CA LYS A 81 -3.16 -16.58 0.44
C LYS A 81 -4.39 -15.70 0.53
N PRO A 82 -5.45 -16.07 1.27
CA PRO A 82 -6.63 -15.22 1.36
C PRO A 82 -6.34 -13.88 2.04
N VAL A 83 -5.52 -13.83 3.09
CA VAL A 83 -5.13 -12.55 3.72
C VAL A 83 -4.35 -11.69 2.74
N ALA A 84 -3.39 -12.25 2.00
CA ALA A 84 -2.63 -11.48 1.01
C ALA A 84 -3.54 -10.93 -0.10
N VAL A 85 -4.42 -11.76 -0.66
CA VAL A 85 -5.34 -11.32 -1.73
C VAL A 85 -6.27 -10.22 -1.24
N LEU A 86 -6.87 -10.37 -0.06
CA LEU A 86 -7.79 -9.35 0.48
C LEU A 86 -7.04 -8.06 0.87
N THR A 87 -5.87 -8.15 1.47
CA THR A 87 -5.06 -6.97 1.81
C THR A 87 -4.73 -6.16 0.56
N ILE A 88 -4.27 -6.82 -0.51
CA ILE A 88 -3.97 -6.17 -1.79
C ILE A 88 -5.24 -5.60 -2.41
N ALA A 89 -6.34 -6.37 -2.43
CA ALA A 89 -7.59 -5.92 -3.02
C ALA A 89 -8.17 -4.69 -2.31
N PHE A 90 -8.15 -4.65 -0.98
CA PHE A 90 -8.61 -3.48 -0.22
C PHE A 90 -7.72 -2.26 -0.44
N GLY A 91 -6.40 -2.43 -0.36
CA GLY A 91 -5.45 -1.34 -0.60
C GLY A 91 -5.56 -0.78 -2.01
N LEU A 92 -5.58 -1.65 -3.03
CA LEU A 92 -5.73 -1.24 -4.42
C LEU A 92 -7.06 -0.54 -4.69
N SER A 93 -8.16 -1.06 -4.14
CA SER A 93 -9.48 -0.44 -4.28
C SER A 93 -9.55 0.94 -3.65
N TYR A 94 -8.98 1.08 -2.45
CA TYR A 94 -8.91 2.38 -1.78
C TYR A 94 -8.02 3.36 -2.56
N THR A 95 -6.88 2.92 -3.06
CA THR A 95 -5.98 3.77 -3.84
C THR A 95 -6.62 4.21 -5.15
N ALA A 96 -7.29 3.33 -5.88
CA ALA A 96 -8.03 3.71 -7.08
C ALA A 96 -9.11 4.77 -6.77
N TYR A 97 -9.84 4.60 -5.66
CA TYR A 97 -10.81 5.61 -5.19
C TYR A 97 -10.11 6.90 -4.80
N SER A 98 -9.02 6.86 -4.05
CA SER A 98 -8.26 8.02 -3.59
C SER A 98 -7.68 8.82 -4.76
N GLU A 99 -7.11 8.14 -5.76
CA GLU A 99 -6.61 8.78 -6.98
C GLU A 99 -7.73 9.50 -7.73
N TRP A 100 -8.84 8.80 -7.97
CA TRP A 100 -10.00 9.43 -8.59
C TRP A 100 -10.47 10.65 -7.80
N PHE A 101 -10.66 10.51 -6.50
CA PHE A 101 -11.20 11.57 -5.64
C PHE A 101 -10.29 12.79 -5.57
N ASN A 102 -8.99 12.58 -5.43
CA ASN A 102 -8.03 13.68 -5.29
C ASN A 102 -7.71 14.36 -6.62
N VAL A 103 -7.71 13.63 -7.73
CA VAL A 103 -7.46 14.21 -9.05
C VAL A 103 -8.70 14.93 -9.60
N TYR A 104 -9.87 14.29 -9.52
CA TYR A 104 -11.07 14.79 -10.23
C TYR A 104 -12.05 15.55 -9.34
N VAL A 105 -12.09 15.28 -8.05
CA VAL A 105 -13.06 15.93 -7.14
C VAL A 105 -12.40 17.03 -6.34
N ARG A 106 -11.28 16.73 -5.68
CA ARG A 106 -10.58 17.71 -4.83
C ARG A 106 -9.57 18.57 -5.59
N HIS A 107 -9.10 18.12 -6.74
CA HIS A 107 -8.00 18.75 -7.48
C HIS A 107 -6.76 18.99 -6.61
N ALA A 108 -6.49 18.04 -5.67
CA ALA A 108 -5.40 18.14 -4.71
C ALA A 108 -4.05 17.90 -5.36
N TRP A 109 -4.01 17.06 -6.39
CA TRP A 109 -2.82 16.84 -7.23
C TRP A 109 -3.19 16.61 -8.69
N ALA A 110 -2.20 16.71 -9.56
CA ALA A 110 -2.35 16.46 -10.99
C ALA A 110 -1.17 15.64 -11.50
N TYR A 111 -1.42 14.82 -12.49
CA TYR A 111 -0.38 14.06 -13.16
C TYR A 111 0.48 14.95 -14.07
N SER A 112 1.76 14.62 -14.20
CA SER A 112 2.61 15.17 -15.25
C SER A 112 2.39 14.44 -16.57
N ALA A 113 2.90 14.98 -17.66
CA ALA A 113 2.85 14.32 -18.97
C ALA A 113 3.57 12.96 -19.02
N SER A 114 4.44 12.69 -18.04
CA SER A 114 5.20 11.44 -17.94
C SER A 114 4.45 10.33 -17.19
N MET A 115 3.30 10.62 -16.57
CA MET A 115 2.53 9.61 -15.85
C MET A 115 1.91 8.60 -16.83
N PRO A 116 2.26 7.32 -16.73
CA PRO A 116 1.52 6.29 -17.45
C PRO A 116 0.07 6.22 -16.92
N ILE A 117 -0.89 6.24 -17.81
CA ILE A 117 -2.31 6.28 -17.47
C ILE A 117 -2.99 4.96 -17.82
N VAL A 118 -3.83 4.46 -16.91
CA VAL A 118 -4.78 3.39 -17.17
C VAL A 118 -6.20 3.96 -17.24
N ARG A 119 -6.97 3.52 -18.21
CA ARG A 119 -8.38 3.95 -18.39
C ARG A 119 -9.32 2.86 -17.94
N ILE A 120 -10.15 3.18 -16.94
CA ILE A 120 -11.15 2.28 -16.39
C ILE A 120 -12.50 2.99 -16.39
N GLY A 121 -13.47 2.50 -17.14
CA GLY A 121 -14.82 3.08 -17.19
C GLY A 121 -14.86 4.56 -17.61
N GLY A 122 -13.91 5.01 -18.44
CA GLY A 122 -13.82 6.43 -18.87
C GLY A 122 -13.05 7.33 -17.89
N ILE A 123 -12.58 6.81 -16.77
CA ILE A 123 -11.74 7.52 -15.80
C ILE A 123 -10.28 7.19 -16.08
N GLU A 124 -9.43 8.21 -16.07
CA GLU A 124 -7.98 8.07 -16.21
C GLU A 124 -7.31 8.06 -14.83
N LEU A 125 -6.63 6.97 -14.50
CA LEU A 125 -5.89 6.82 -13.24
C LEU A 125 -4.40 6.66 -13.53
N GLY A 126 -3.56 7.20 -12.65
CA GLY A 126 -2.12 6.99 -12.69
C GLY A 126 -1.78 5.52 -12.48
N LEU A 127 -0.98 4.95 -13.37
CA LEU A 127 -0.55 3.55 -13.25
C LEU A 127 0.42 3.34 -12.07
N SER A 128 1.27 4.33 -11.77
CA SER A 128 2.28 4.20 -10.72
C SER A 128 1.68 3.93 -9.33
N PRO A 129 0.70 4.69 -8.81
CA PRO A 129 0.08 4.39 -7.53
C PRO A 129 -0.66 3.04 -7.50
N LEU A 130 -1.22 2.60 -8.62
CA LEU A 130 -1.85 1.28 -8.70
C LEU A 130 -0.81 0.15 -8.62
N LEU A 131 0.34 0.30 -9.31
CA LEU A 131 1.45 -0.66 -9.22
C LEU A 131 2.09 -0.67 -7.83
N GLN A 132 2.19 0.48 -7.18
CA GLN A 132 2.64 0.58 -5.79
C GLN A 132 1.82 -0.34 -4.89
N TRP A 133 0.50 -0.27 -4.99
CA TRP A 133 -0.42 -1.07 -4.19
C TRP A 133 -0.54 -2.53 -4.62
N LEU A 134 0.01 -2.89 -5.74
CA LEU A 134 0.21 -4.29 -6.11
C LEU A 134 1.55 -4.83 -5.57
N ILE A 135 2.63 -4.08 -5.75
CA ILE A 135 4.00 -4.55 -5.49
C ILE A 135 4.36 -4.46 -4.00
N VAL A 136 4.12 -3.31 -3.37
CA VAL A 136 4.56 -3.08 -1.98
C VAL A 136 3.93 -4.07 -0.99
N PRO A 137 2.61 -4.34 -1.01
CA PRO A 137 2.02 -5.32 -0.11
C PRO A 137 2.54 -6.74 -0.36
N ILE A 138 2.83 -7.12 -1.62
CA ILE A 138 3.43 -8.42 -1.94
C ILE A 138 4.79 -8.56 -1.27
N VAL A 139 5.66 -7.55 -1.42
CA VAL A 139 7.00 -7.55 -0.81
C VAL A 139 6.90 -7.57 0.71
N ALA A 140 6.05 -6.74 1.30
CA ALA A 140 5.87 -6.66 2.75
C ALA A 140 5.34 -7.99 3.34
N LEU A 141 4.33 -8.59 2.73
CA LEU A 141 3.78 -9.89 3.15
C LEU A 141 4.80 -11.03 2.96
N ALA A 142 5.54 -11.03 1.85
CA ALA A 142 6.61 -12.01 1.63
C ALA A 142 7.69 -11.91 2.71
N SER A 143 8.05 -10.69 3.14
CA SER A 143 9.01 -10.46 4.23
C SER A 143 8.53 -11.01 5.56
N VAL A 144 7.24 -10.89 5.88
CA VAL A 144 6.66 -11.55 7.06
C VAL A 144 6.83 -13.07 6.95
N ARG A 145 6.49 -13.64 5.79
CA ARG A 145 6.58 -15.10 5.60
C ARG A 145 8.02 -15.64 5.72
N LEU A 146 9.02 -14.82 5.37
CA LEU A 146 10.43 -15.17 5.51
C LEU A 146 10.94 -14.96 6.93
N GLY A 147 10.44 -13.95 7.64
CA GLY A 147 10.88 -13.59 8.99
C GLY A 147 10.19 -14.35 10.12
N MET A 148 9.10 -15.07 9.83
CA MET A 148 8.37 -15.83 10.85
C MET A 148 8.79 -17.31 10.88
N PRO A 149 8.88 -17.94 12.07
CA PRO A 149 9.11 -19.36 12.18
C PRO A 149 8.06 -20.17 11.39
N ARG A 150 8.49 -21.14 10.64
CA ARG A 150 7.59 -22.09 9.98
C ARG A 150 7.33 -23.25 10.92
N ASP A 151 6.07 -23.65 11.04
CA ASP A 151 5.76 -24.95 11.65
C ASP A 151 6.52 -26.02 10.84
N ALA A 152 7.28 -26.87 11.51
CA ALA A 152 7.93 -28.00 10.84
C ALA A 152 6.83 -28.84 10.14
N PRO A 153 7.06 -29.31 8.92
CA PRO A 153 6.14 -30.24 8.30
C PRO A 153 6.02 -31.48 9.18
N GLY A 154 4.81 -31.69 9.74
CA GLY A 154 4.47 -32.90 10.49
C GLY A 154 4.26 -34.08 9.55
#